data_995252b1a22fe1e61d41045e186328af
#
_entry.id   995252b1a22fe1e61d41045e186328af
#
_cell.length_a   1.000
_cell.length_b   1.000
_cell.length_c   1.000
_cell.angle_alpha   90.00
_cell.angle_beta   90.00
_cell.angle_gamma   90.00
#
_symmetry.space_group_name_H-M   'P 1'
#
loop_
_entity.id
_entity.type
_entity.pdbx_description
1 polymer ?
#
loop_
_entity_poly.entity_id
_entity_poly.type
_entity_poly.pdbx_seq_one_letter_code
_entity_poly.pdbx_strand_id
1 'polypeptide(L)'
;NVIVTGANGFIGKTLVNALLEKGYHVVALDIRFDEVLANDDRVTCVSVLNKEVSELAKEIPAEDYMCFFHLAWAGTSGPARADYAVQLNNVKLACDYIKLCAEVGCKRVVYASSINEMETYEYLQSDDIEPAGGYIYGTGKLAAHLMGETVAKLNGVEFIPVIITNIYGVGEKSARMIYTSINK
;
A
#
# COMPACT_ATOMS: atom_id res chain seq x y z
N ASN A 1 -13.99 -11.58 5.82
CA ASN A 1 -13.75 -10.68 4.69
C ASN A 1 -12.55 -9.80 4.97
N VAL A 2 -11.88 -9.33 3.94
CA VAL A 2 -10.71 -8.44 4.03
C VAL A 2 -10.78 -7.37 2.94
N ILE A 3 -10.10 -6.24 3.16
CA ILE A 3 -9.98 -5.16 2.19
C ILE A 3 -8.52 -5.03 1.78
N VAL A 4 -8.24 -4.87 0.48
CA VAL A 4 -6.87 -4.73 -0.04
C VAL A 4 -6.81 -3.54 -0.99
N THR A 5 -6.02 -2.51 -0.68
CA THR A 5 -5.69 -1.43 -1.62
C THR A 5 -4.44 -1.78 -2.42
N GLY A 6 -4.36 -1.34 -3.68
CA GLY A 6 -3.29 -1.76 -4.59
C GLY A 6 -3.41 -3.24 -4.95
N ALA A 7 -4.63 -3.78 -4.95
CA ALA A 7 -4.94 -5.19 -5.13
C ALA A 7 -4.46 -5.74 -6.48
N ASN A 8 -4.45 -4.92 -7.52
CA ASN A 8 -3.98 -5.29 -8.86
C ASN A 8 -2.46 -5.04 -9.07
N GLY A 9 -1.75 -4.59 -8.04
CA GLY A 9 -0.30 -4.42 -8.03
C GLY A 9 0.47 -5.75 -7.90
N PHE A 10 1.80 -5.69 -7.98
CA PHE A 10 2.67 -6.88 -7.89
C PHE A 10 2.48 -7.66 -6.58
N ILE A 11 2.56 -6.97 -5.42
CA ILE A 11 2.32 -7.59 -4.11
C ILE A 11 0.84 -7.91 -3.94
N GLY A 12 -0.03 -6.97 -4.35
CA GLY A 12 -1.47 -7.06 -4.15
C GLY A 12 -2.07 -8.33 -4.74
N LYS A 13 -1.76 -8.66 -5.99
CA LYS A 13 -2.24 -9.88 -6.64
C LYS A 13 -1.82 -11.15 -5.91
N THR A 14 -0.57 -11.21 -5.50
CA THR A 14 -0.06 -12.36 -4.75
C THR A 14 -0.79 -12.51 -3.41
N LEU A 15 -1.00 -11.39 -2.70
CA LEU A 15 -1.75 -11.39 -1.44
C LEU A 15 -3.21 -11.79 -1.66
N VAL A 16 -3.89 -11.20 -2.65
CA VAL A 16 -5.29 -11.55 -2.96
C VAL A 16 -5.44 -13.02 -3.27
N ASN A 17 -4.58 -13.58 -4.13
CA ASN A 17 -4.62 -15.01 -4.44
C ASN A 17 -4.44 -15.88 -3.17
N ALA A 18 -3.46 -15.56 -2.33
CA ALA A 18 -3.25 -16.29 -1.08
C ALA A 18 -4.42 -16.18 -0.10
N LEU A 19 -5.13 -15.05 -0.07
CA LEU A 19 -6.34 -14.86 0.74
C LEU A 19 -7.50 -15.68 0.19
N LEU A 20 -7.69 -15.70 -1.13
CA LEU A 20 -8.72 -16.51 -1.79
C LEU A 20 -8.48 -18.02 -1.57
N GLU A 21 -7.23 -18.49 -1.64
CA GLU A 21 -6.86 -19.88 -1.34
C GLU A 21 -7.20 -20.28 0.11
N LYS A 22 -7.18 -19.31 1.03
CA LYS A 22 -7.57 -19.49 2.43
C LYS A 22 -9.07 -19.34 2.68
N GLY A 23 -9.87 -19.10 1.64
CA GLY A 23 -11.33 -18.99 1.71
C GLY A 23 -11.85 -17.59 2.12
N TYR A 24 -11.03 -16.55 2.09
CA TYR A 24 -11.48 -15.19 2.36
C TYR A 24 -12.21 -14.60 1.15
N HIS A 25 -13.19 -13.73 1.40
CA HIS A 25 -13.71 -12.79 0.43
C HIS A 25 -12.89 -11.50 0.49
N VAL A 26 -12.58 -10.91 -0.66
CA VAL A 26 -11.71 -9.76 -0.79
C VAL A 26 -12.42 -8.59 -1.43
N VAL A 27 -12.45 -7.44 -0.76
CA VAL A 27 -12.76 -6.17 -1.40
C VAL A 27 -11.46 -5.59 -1.93
N ALA A 28 -11.32 -5.60 -3.25
CA ALA A 28 -10.14 -5.13 -3.96
C ALA A 28 -10.31 -3.67 -4.37
N LEU A 29 -9.45 -2.78 -3.85
CA LEU A 29 -9.41 -1.37 -4.22
C LEU A 29 -8.19 -1.10 -5.10
N ASP A 30 -8.43 -0.66 -6.34
CA ASP A 30 -7.36 -0.28 -7.28
C ASP A 30 -7.90 0.70 -8.34
N ILE A 31 -7.01 1.29 -9.13
CA ILE A 31 -7.37 2.15 -10.27
C ILE A 31 -7.87 1.35 -11.47
N ARG A 32 -7.53 0.06 -11.55
CA ARG A 32 -7.91 -0.89 -12.61
C ARG A 32 -7.82 -2.32 -12.08
N PHE A 33 -8.51 -3.23 -12.76
CA PHE A 33 -8.49 -4.66 -12.43
C PHE A 33 -8.20 -5.46 -13.69
N ASP A 34 -7.50 -6.59 -13.56
CA ASP A 34 -7.41 -7.57 -14.63
C ASP A 34 -8.60 -8.53 -14.58
N GLU A 35 -8.74 -9.33 -15.64
CA GLU A 35 -9.85 -10.26 -15.79
C GLU A 35 -9.88 -11.34 -14.69
N VAL A 36 -8.72 -11.70 -14.15
CA VAL A 36 -8.62 -12.73 -13.11
C VAL A 36 -9.26 -12.26 -11.82
N LEU A 37 -8.96 -11.01 -11.40
CA LEU A 37 -9.58 -10.42 -10.23
C LEU A 37 -11.06 -10.10 -10.46
N ALA A 38 -11.40 -9.58 -11.65
CA ALA A 38 -12.76 -9.12 -11.96
C ALA A 38 -13.77 -10.26 -12.11
N ASN A 39 -13.31 -11.48 -12.42
CA ASN A 39 -14.18 -12.63 -12.67
C ASN A 39 -14.24 -13.65 -11.49
N ASP A 40 -13.55 -13.42 -10.37
CA ASP A 40 -13.67 -14.27 -9.18
C ASP A 40 -14.84 -13.79 -8.30
N ASP A 41 -15.85 -14.62 -8.13
CA ASP A 41 -17.07 -14.30 -7.36
C ASP A 41 -16.80 -13.96 -5.89
N ARG A 42 -15.60 -14.22 -5.37
CA ARG A 42 -15.16 -13.89 -4.02
C ARG A 42 -14.44 -12.54 -3.96
N VAL A 43 -14.32 -11.83 -5.10
CA VAL A 43 -13.66 -10.53 -5.18
C VAL A 43 -14.68 -9.45 -5.54
N THR A 44 -14.82 -8.46 -4.67
CA THR A 44 -15.57 -7.25 -4.97
C THR A 44 -14.60 -6.15 -5.41
N CYS A 45 -14.62 -5.79 -6.68
CA CYS A 45 -13.76 -4.75 -7.25
C CYS A 45 -14.37 -3.36 -7.04
N VAL A 46 -13.65 -2.47 -6.35
CA VAL A 46 -14.02 -1.07 -6.13
C VAL A 46 -12.95 -0.17 -6.75
N SER A 47 -13.30 0.54 -7.82
CA SER A 47 -12.36 1.46 -8.48
C SER A 47 -12.16 2.72 -7.67
N VAL A 48 -10.89 3.07 -7.43
CA VAL A 48 -10.48 4.32 -6.77
C VAL A 48 -10.10 5.42 -7.76
N LEU A 49 -10.22 5.15 -9.06
CA LEU A 49 -9.84 6.10 -10.12
C LEU A 49 -10.73 7.34 -10.06
N ASN A 50 -10.10 8.51 -9.92
CA ASN A 50 -10.76 9.83 -9.86
C ASN A 50 -11.78 9.96 -8.72
N LYS A 51 -11.59 9.25 -7.62
CA LYS A 51 -12.44 9.35 -6.42
C LYS A 51 -11.64 9.80 -5.20
N GLU A 52 -12.30 10.56 -4.35
CA GLU A 52 -11.79 10.82 -3.01
C GLU A 52 -12.00 9.58 -2.13
N VAL A 53 -11.04 9.31 -1.22
CA VAL A 53 -11.10 8.13 -0.35
C VAL A 53 -12.36 8.14 0.54
N SER A 54 -12.82 9.32 0.94
CA SER A 54 -14.05 9.50 1.74
C SER A 54 -15.34 9.06 1.04
N GLU A 55 -15.33 8.90 -0.29
CA GLU A 55 -16.48 8.44 -1.05
C GLU A 55 -16.58 6.92 -1.10
N LEU A 56 -15.44 6.22 -0.89
CA LEU A 56 -15.32 4.77 -1.07
C LEU A 56 -16.10 3.97 -0.02
N ALA A 57 -16.33 4.52 1.17
CA ALA A 57 -17.12 3.85 2.22
C ALA A 57 -18.52 3.43 1.75
N LYS A 58 -19.10 4.18 0.81
CA LYS A 58 -20.43 3.89 0.24
C LYS A 58 -20.44 2.75 -0.77
N GLU A 59 -19.27 2.43 -1.34
CA GLU A 59 -19.10 1.41 -2.36
C GLU A 59 -18.57 0.09 -1.78
N ILE A 60 -17.98 0.15 -0.59
CA ILE A 60 -17.52 -1.03 0.13
C ILE A 60 -18.74 -1.69 0.79
N PRO A 61 -18.98 -2.99 0.57
CA PRO A 61 -20.10 -3.69 1.22
C PRO A 61 -20.08 -3.55 2.74
N ALA A 62 -21.26 -3.43 3.34
CA ALA A 62 -21.39 -3.35 4.81
C ALA A 62 -21.28 -4.75 5.41
N GLU A 63 -20.09 -5.16 5.76
CA GLU A 63 -19.75 -6.50 6.26
C GLU A 63 -18.73 -6.42 7.40
N ASP A 64 -18.49 -7.55 8.07
CA ASP A 64 -17.43 -7.65 9.08
C ASP A 64 -16.08 -7.89 8.40
N TYR A 65 -15.15 -6.95 8.57
CA TYR A 65 -13.80 -7.02 8.02
C TYR A 65 -12.76 -7.35 9.09
N MET A 66 -12.03 -8.44 8.86
CA MET A 66 -10.95 -8.87 9.74
C MET A 66 -9.73 -7.96 9.67
N CYS A 67 -9.40 -7.49 8.46
CA CYS A 67 -8.20 -6.71 8.21
C CYS A 67 -8.31 -5.85 6.94
N PHE A 68 -7.69 -4.68 6.99
CA PHE A 68 -7.51 -3.77 5.88
C PHE A 68 -6.02 -3.74 5.49
N PHE A 69 -5.66 -4.27 4.32
CA PHE A 69 -4.30 -4.27 3.81
C PHE A 69 -4.07 -3.05 2.92
N HIS A 70 -3.25 -2.12 3.35
CA HIS A 70 -2.90 -0.94 2.57
C HIS A 70 -1.56 -1.12 1.85
N LEU A 71 -1.63 -1.51 0.56
CA LEU A 71 -0.47 -1.75 -0.30
C LEU A 71 -0.32 -0.68 -1.40
N ALA A 72 -1.37 0.12 -1.64
CA ALA A 72 -1.37 1.14 -2.69
C ALA A 72 -0.30 2.20 -2.41
N TRP A 73 0.57 2.45 -3.39
CA TRP A 73 1.59 3.48 -3.35
C TRP A 73 2.03 3.85 -4.76
N ALA A 74 1.91 5.12 -5.13
CA ALA A 74 2.39 5.62 -6.42
C ALA A 74 3.90 5.92 -6.37
N GLY A 75 4.59 5.75 -7.50
CA GLY A 75 6.01 6.10 -7.59
C GLY A 75 6.92 5.23 -6.73
N THR A 76 6.71 3.91 -6.74
CA THR A 76 7.65 2.94 -6.11
C THR A 76 8.93 2.76 -6.91
N SER A 77 8.94 3.20 -8.18
CA SER A 77 10.08 3.14 -9.10
C SER A 77 10.02 4.27 -10.12
N GLY A 78 11.10 4.47 -10.88
CA GLY A 78 11.21 5.50 -11.91
C GLY A 78 11.23 6.93 -11.35
N PRO A 79 11.01 7.96 -12.21
CA PRO A 79 11.11 9.38 -11.81
C PRO A 79 10.15 9.78 -10.68
N ALA A 80 8.94 9.22 -10.64
CA ALA A 80 7.94 9.50 -9.62
C ALA A 80 8.37 9.09 -8.19
N ARG A 81 9.40 8.23 -8.06
CA ARG A 81 10.00 7.89 -6.78
C ARG A 81 10.69 9.09 -6.11
N ALA A 82 11.27 9.97 -6.91
CA ALA A 82 11.93 11.20 -6.46
C ALA A 82 11.04 12.45 -6.58
N ASP A 83 9.77 12.29 -6.90
CA ASP A 83 8.80 13.38 -6.96
C ASP A 83 8.16 13.57 -5.58
N TYR A 84 8.51 14.67 -4.91
CA TYR A 84 8.02 14.96 -3.58
C TYR A 84 6.49 15.14 -3.53
N ALA A 85 5.87 15.68 -4.59
CA ALA A 85 4.42 15.88 -4.61
C ALA A 85 3.68 14.54 -4.67
N VAL A 86 4.19 13.58 -5.46
CA VAL A 86 3.68 12.21 -5.49
C VAL A 86 3.81 11.55 -4.12
N GLN A 87 4.98 11.69 -3.47
CA GLN A 87 5.22 11.04 -2.18
C GLN A 87 4.40 11.67 -1.05
N LEU A 88 4.23 13.00 -1.02
CA LEU A 88 3.34 13.66 -0.06
C LEU A 88 1.87 13.27 -0.24
N ASN A 89 1.41 13.13 -1.49
CA ASN A 89 0.06 12.63 -1.75
C ASN A 89 -0.13 11.20 -1.25
N ASN A 90 0.87 10.34 -1.38
CA ASN A 90 0.82 8.98 -0.83
C ASN A 90 0.69 9.00 0.71
N VAL A 91 1.39 9.91 1.41
CA VAL A 91 1.26 10.08 2.87
C VAL A 91 -0.17 10.47 3.25
N LYS A 92 -0.75 11.45 2.54
CA LYS A 92 -2.15 11.85 2.73
C LYS A 92 -3.09 10.66 2.53
N LEU A 93 -2.95 9.96 1.40
CA LEU A 93 -3.79 8.80 1.07
C LEU A 93 -3.67 7.69 2.11
N ALA A 94 -2.48 7.39 2.62
CA ALA A 94 -2.32 6.38 3.68
C ALA A 94 -3.13 6.74 4.93
N CYS A 95 -3.08 7.99 5.36
CA CYS A 95 -3.89 8.47 6.49
C CYS A 95 -5.41 8.41 6.19
N ASP A 96 -5.82 8.76 4.98
CA ASP A 96 -7.22 8.72 4.58
C ASP A 96 -7.74 7.27 4.51
N TYR A 97 -6.95 6.32 4.02
CA TYR A 97 -7.31 4.88 4.04
C TYR A 97 -7.40 4.31 5.44
N ILE A 98 -6.61 4.81 6.40
CA ILE A 98 -6.76 4.41 7.81
C ILE A 98 -8.10 4.91 8.37
N LYS A 99 -8.52 6.15 8.04
CA LYS A 99 -9.84 6.65 8.40
C LYS A 99 -10.96 5.83 7.76
N LEU A 100 -10.82 5.50 6.47
CA LEU A 100 -11.76 4.62 5.77
C LEU A 100 -11.86 3.25 6.44
N CYS A 101 -10.73 2.68 6.88
CA CYS A 101 -10.71 1.43 7.64
C CYS A 101 -11.60 1.51 8.89
N ALA A 102 -11.51 2.61 9.65
CA ALA A 102 -12.39 2.84 10.81
C ALA A 102 -13.84 3.03 10.40
N GLU A 103 -14.12 3.79 9.35
CA GLU A 103 -15.45 4.13 8.85
C GLU A 103 -16.23 2.89 8.40
N VAL A 104 -15.57 1.94 7.74
CA VAL A 104 -16.18 0.66 7.33
C VAL A 104 -16.22 -0.38 8.46
N GLY A 105 -15.90 0.02 9.69
CA GLY A 105 -15.95 -0.85 10.88
C GLY A 105 -14.78 -1.81 11.04
N CYS A 106 -13.79 -1.81 10.15
CA CYS A 106 -12.59 -2.63 10.29
C CYS A 106 -11.68 -2.10 11.42
N LYS A 107 -11.19 -2.98 12.27
CA LYS A 107 -10.43 -2.61 13.48
C LYS A 107 -8.92 -2.75 13.33
N ARG A 108 -8.45 -3.22 12.18
CA ARG A 108 -7.04 -3.51 11.95
C ARG A 108 -6.59 -3.08 10.56
N VAL A 109 -5.49 -2.34 10.48
CA VAL A 109 -4.83 -2.01 9.22
C VAL A 109 -3.40 -2.56 9.21
N VAL A 110 -3.06 -3.28 8.14
CA VAL A 110 -1.68 -3.67 7.81
C VAL A 110 -1.16 -2.70 6.75
N TYR A 111 -0.17 -1.91 7.12
CA TYR A 111 0.46 -0.93 6.26
C TYR A 111 1.75 -1.47 5.64
N ALA A 112 1.82 -1.50 4.31
CA ALA A 112 3.03 -1.89 3.59
C ALA A 112 4.05 -0.76 3.61
N SER A 113 4.99 -0.81 4.54
CA SER A 113 6.11 0.10 4.57
C SER A 113 7.33 -0.39 3.78
N SER A 114 8.51 0.13 3.99
CA SER A 114 9.70 -0.16 3.20
C SER A 114 10.96 -0.07 4.05
N ILE A 115 11.96 -0.89 3.72
CA ILE A 115 13.31 -0.78 4.29
C ILE A 115 13.93 0.63 4.11
N ASN A 116 13.47 1.38 3.11
CA ASN A 116 13.93 2.76 2.89
C ASN A 116 13.57 3.73 4.02
N GLU A 117 12.66 3.36 4.95
CA GLU A 117 12.49 4.12 6.20
C GLU A 117 13.76 4.10 7.04
N MET A 118 14.41 2.94 7.16
CA MET A 118 15.65 2.78 7.92
C MET A 118 16.79 3.56 7.27
N GLU A 119 16.91 3.49 5.94
CA GLU A 119 17.89 4.28 5.19
C GLU A 119 17.69 5.79 5.39
N THR A 120 16.44 6.25 5.46
CA THR A 120 16.12 7.67 5.73
C THR A 120 16.49 8.06 7.16
N TYR A 121 16.27 7.17 8.13
CA TYR A 121 16.64 7.39 9.51
C TYR A 121 18.17 7.47 9.68
N GLU A 122 18.91 6.57 9.03
CA GLU A 122 20.38 6.58 9.00
C GLU A 122 20.91 7.86 8.37
N TYR A 123 20.30 8.32 7.28
CA TYR A 123 20.65 9.60 6.63
C TYR A 123 20.57 10.78 7.61
N LEU A 124 19.54 10.86 8.47
CA LEU A 124 19.40 11.93 9.45
C LEU A 124 20.46 11.88 10.55
N GLN A 125 21.13 10.75 10.74
CA GLN A 125 22.15 10.54 11.78
C GLN A 125 23.59 10.63 11.26
N SER A 126 23.79 10.79 9.96
CA SER A 126 25.10 10.79 9.33
C SER A 126 25.38 12.12 8.63
N ASP A 127 26.53 12.71 8.91
CA ASP A 127 27.02 13.91 8.25
C ASP A 127 27.69 13.59 6.88
N ASP A 128 27.92 12.32 6.58
CA ASP A 128 28.66 11.87 5.39
C ASP A 128 27.74 11.43 4.22
N ILE A 129 26.42 11.44 4.43
CA ILE A 129 25.46 10.97 3.41
C ILE A 129 24.90 12.16 2.62
N GLU A 130 25.15 12.16 1.31
CA GLU A 130 24.64 13.17 0.39
C GLU A 130 23.14 12.99 0.10
N PRO A 131 22.36 14.10 0.01
CA PRO A 131 20.95 14.03 -0.38
C PRO A 131 20.77 13.38 -1.76
N ALA A 132 19.86 12.42 -1.85
CA ALA A 132 19.54 11.72 -3.10
C ALA A 132 18.02 11.52 -3.25
N GLY A 133 17.55 11.39 -4.50
CA GLY A 133 16.12 11.24 -4.80
C GLY A 133 15.46 10.03 -4.13
N GLY A 134 16.22 9.01 -3.76
CA GLY A 134 15.73 7.84 -3.00
C GLY A 134 15.20 8.19 -1.62
N TYR A 135 15.75 9.21 -0.97
CA TYR A 135 15.30 9.66 0.34
C TYR A 135 13.92 10.33 0.32
N ILE A 136 13.49 10.91 -0.81
CA ILE A 136 12.14 11.45 -0.95
C ILE A 136 11.09 10.35 -0.75
N TYR A 137 11.28 9.19 -1.38
CA TYR A 137 10.43 8.02 -1.19
C TYR A 137 10.51 7.48 0.25
N GLY A 138 11.71 7.31 0.79
CA GLY A 138 11.93 6.84 2.16
C GLY A 138 11.29 7.76 3.20
N THR A 139 11.45 9.08 3.03
CA THR A 139 10.79 10.09 3.87
C THR A 139 9.27 9.99 3.78
N GLY A 140 8.71 9.81 2.58
CA GLY A 140 7.27 9.59 2.41
C GLY A 140 6.79 8.35 3.16
N LYS A 141 7.52 7.23 3.06
CA LYS A 141 7.18 5.98 3.78
C LYS A 141 7.25 6.16 5.29
N LEU A 142 8.32 6.77 5.80
CA LEU A 142 8.50 7.06 7.23
C LEU A 142 7.41 8.01 7.75
N ALA A 143 7.09 9.08 7.01
CA ALA A 143 6.04 10.01 7.39
C ALA A 143 4.67 9.32 7.45
N ALA A 144 4.34 8.48 6.45
CA ALA A 144 3.09 7.72 6.44
C ALA A 144 3.02 6.69 7.59
N HIS A 145 4.14 6.09 7.97
CA HIS A 145 4.23 5.22 9.13
C HIS A 145 3.90 5.99 10.42
N LEU A 146 4.64 7.05 10.73
CA LEU A 146 4.49 7.81 11.98
C LEU A 146 3.12 8.51 12.08
N MET A 147 2.67 9.15 10.99
CA MET A 147 1.35 9.79 10.95
C MET A 147 0.23 8.75 10.97
N GLY A 148 0.40 7.65 10.24
CA GLY A 148 -0.57 6.56 10.16
C GLY A 148 -0.81 5.90 11.51
N GLU A 149 0.24 5.62 12.26
CA GLU A 149 0.13 5.09 13.63
C GLU A 149 -0.71 6.01 14.53
N THR A 150 -0.43 7.32 14.46
CA THR A 150 -1.18 8.32 15.24
C THR A 150 -2.63 8.41 14.80
N VAL A 151 -2.89 8.47 13.48
CA VAL A 151 -4.25 8.53 12.92
C VAL A 151 -5.03 7.26 13.28
N ALA A 152 -4.42 6.10 13.20
CA ALA A 152 -5.04 4.83 13.56
C ALA A 152 -5.45 4.82 15.04
N LYS A 153 -4.55 5.23 15.94
CA LYS A 153 -4.83 5.35 17.37
C LYS A 153 -6.02 6.28 17.66
N LEU A 154 -6.06 7.44 17.00
CA LEU A 154 -7.15 8.42 17.17
C LEU A 154 -8.49 7.91 16.65
N ASN A 155 -8.51 6.92 15.75
CA ASN A 155 -9.71 6.33 15.16
C ASN A 155 -10.02 4.94 15.72
N GLY A 156 -9.30 4.46 16.74
CA GLY A 156 -9.53 3.15 17.37
C GLY A 156 -9.21 1.96 16.46
N VAL A 157 -8.22 2.11 15.57
CA VAL A 157 -7.73 1.08 14.65
C VAL A 157 -6.36 0.60 15.13
N GLU A 158 -6.15 -0.72 15.14
CA GLU A 158 -4.83 -1.33 15.34
C GLU A 158 -3.99 -1.12 14.06
N PHE A 159 -2.80 -0.54 14.21
CA PHE A 159 -1.88 -0.27 13.10
C PHE A 159 -0.71 -1.25 13.13
N ILE A 160 -0.52 -2.00 12.04
CA ILE A 160 0.54 -2.99 11.89
C ILE A 160 1.41 -2.60 10.69
N PRO A 161 2.54 -1.91 10.91
CA PRO A 161 3.49 -1.62 9.83
C PRO A 161 4.30 -2.86 9.49
N VAL A 162 4.40 -3.17 8.20
CA VAL A 162 5.23 -4.26 7.68
C VAL A 162 6.36 -3.67 6.85
N ILE A 163 7.58 -3.77 7.35
CA ILE A 163 8.77 -3.31 6.65
C ILE A 163 9.10 -4.30 5.52
N ILE A 164 8.79 -3.91 4.30
CA ILE A 164 9.07 -4.71 3.12
C ILE A 164 10.49 -4.41 2.63
N THR A 165 11.28 -5.45 2.50
CA THR A 165 12.65 -5.39 1.95
C THR A 165 12.65 -5.56 0.44
N ASN A 166 13.71 -6.06 -0.16
CA ASN A 166 13.77 -6.36 -1.58
C ASN A 166 12.91 -7.58 -1.90
N ILE A 167 11.89 -7.38 -2.71
CA ILE A 167 11.01 -8.42 -3.21
C ILE A 167 11.23 -8.64 -4.70
N TYR A 168 11.12 -9.88 -5.13
CA TYR A 168 11.22 -10.29 -6.53
C TYR A 168 10.33 -11.52 -6.77
N GLY A 169 9.96 -11.74 -8.00
CA GLY A 169 9.13 -12.90 -8.37
C GLY A 169 8.43 -12.73 -9.71
N VAL A 170 7.61 -13.70 -10.04
CA VAL A 170 6.81 -13.69 -11.28
C VAL A 170 5.87 -12.49 -11.29
N GLY A 171 5.89 -11.72 -12.38
CA GLY A 171 5.06 -10.52 -12.55
C GLY A 171 5.73 -9.21 -12.11
N GLU A 172 6.92 -9.25 -11.49
CA GLU A 172 7.71 -8.05 -11.22
C GLU A 172 8.29 -7.51 -12.54
N LYS A 173 8.09 -6.21 -12.79
CA LYS A 173 8.53 -5.53 -14.03
C LYS A 173 9.40 -4.30 -13.76
N SER A 174 9.88 -4.15 -12.52
CA SER A 174 10.74 -3.00 -12.19
C SER A 174 12.15 -3.17 -12.73
N ALA A 175 12.85 -2.05 -12.99
CA ALA A 175 14.25 -2.05 -13.40
C ALA A 175 15.22 -2.33 -12.23
N ARG A 176 14.84 -3.18 -11.29
CA ARG A 176 15.70 -3.57 -10.17
C ARG A 176 16.74 -4.61 -10.60
N MET A 177 17.85 -4.66 -9.87
CA MET A 177 19.00 -5.48 -10.19
C MET A 177 18.64 -6.95 -10.46
N ILE A 178 17.83 -7.57 -9.62
CA ILE A 178 17.46 -8.99 -9.75
C ILE A 178 16.71 -9.24 -11.06
N TYR A 179 15.66 -8.44 -11.32
CA TYR A 179 14.88 -8.56 -12.57
C TYR A 179 15.74 -8.35 -13.81
N THR A 180 16.57 -7.31 -13.81
CA THR A 180 17.45 -6.99 -14.96
C THR A 180 18.56 -7.99 -15.14
N SER A 181 19.00 -8.68 -14.10
CA SER A 181 20.05 -9.72 -14.18
C SER A 181 19.53 -11.06 -14.68
N ILE A 182 18.27 -11.38 -14.38
CA ILE A 182 17.64 -12.63 -14.84
C ILE A 182 17.17 -12.55 -16.29
N ASN A 183 16.81 -11.34 -16.77
CA ASN A 183 16.27 -11.12 -18.11
C ASN A 183 17.30 -10.58 -19.11
N LYS A 184 18.59 -10.74 -18.84
CA LYS A 184 19.69 -10.56 -19.79
C LYS A 184 20.05 -11.89 -20.45
#